data_6579f8a7c31fbf31e7d795c92fd5e00b
#
_entry.id   6579f8a7c31fbf31e7d795c92fd5e00b
#
_cell.length_a   1.000
_cell.length_b   1.000
_cell.length_c   1.000
_cell.angle_alpha   90.00
_cell.angle_beta   90.00
_cell.angle_gamma   90.00
#
_symmetry.space_group_name_H-M   'P 1'
#
loop_
_entity.id
_entity.type
_entity.pdbx_description
1 polymer ?
#
loop_
_entity_poly.entity_id
_entity_poly.type
_entity_poly.pdbx_seq_one_letter_code
_entity_poly.pdbx_strand_id
1 'polypeptide(L)'
;MSEMKIPLHWPPHWPDITDNAVRAAIAAVPRHLFVPPEHRNQAYEDMPLPIGRGQTISQPYIVALMTQALRLTPASRVLEIGTGSGYQAAILARITAHVWSIETLPDLAEAARARLHGLGYEVEVQVGDGRLGWPEQAPYDGIIVTAAATDVPPVLAAQLAENGRLVIPVGKSLWDQSLWLIERTRGRLRRELLAEVRFVPLVATTSRDQPKDPALADVRHELRDLFAAHCDRRSGPGID
;
A
#
# COMPACT_ATOMS: atom_id res chain seq x y z
N MET A 1 13.99 -1.02 31.81
CA MET A 1 13.94 -1.66 30.48
C MET A 1 14.68 -0.73 29.53
N SER A 2 15.75 -1.18 28.88
CA SER A 2 16.51 -0.36 27.92
C SER A 2 15.59 0.03 26.78
N GLU A 3 15.49 1.32 26.49
CA GLU A 3 14.72 1.85 25.35
C GLU A 3 15.36 1.34 24.06
N MET A 4 14.61 0.59 23.26
CA MET A 4 15.11 0.06 21.99
C MET A 4 15.38 1.22 21.03
N LYS A 5 16.57 1.25 20.45
CA LYS A 5 16.98 2.28 19.47
C LYS A 5 16.97 1.73 18.06
N ILE A 6 16.80 2.61 17.09
CA ILE A 6 16.98 2.26 15.68
C ILE A 6 18.45 1.81 15.49
N PRO A 7 18.70 0.65 14.86
CA PRO A 7 20.08 0.19 14.60
C PRO A 7 20.87 1.16 13.70
N LEU A 8 22.18 1.31 13.96
CA LEU A 8 23.05 2.23 13.20
C LEU A 8 23.11 1.93 11.70
N HIS A 9 22.90 0.67 11.31
CA HIS A 9 22.91 0.23 9.92
C HIS A 9 21.52 0.13 9.29
N TRP A 10 20.52 0.73 9.91
CA TRP A 10 19.16 0.75 9.40
C TRP A 10 18.89 1.99 8.53
N PRO A 11 18.21 1.87 7.38
CA PRO A 11 17.82 0.62 6.71
C PRO A 11 19.02 -0.11 6.08
N PRO A 12 18.87 -1.42 5.75
CA PRO A 12 19.88 -2.14 4.96
C PRO A 12 20.08 -1.46 3.59
N HIS A 13 21.19 -1.77 2.95
CA HIS A 13 21.42 -1.31 1.60
C HIS A 13 20.62 -2.16 0.61
N TRP A 14 19.59 -1.57 0.01
CA TRP A 14 18.83 -2.13 -1.11
C TRP A 14 19.24 -1.40 -2.38
N PRO A 15 19.94 -2.05 -3.34
CA PRO A 15 20.53 -1.36 -4.51
C PRO A 15 19.49 -0.67 -5.41
N ASP A 16 18.28 -1.21 -5.46
CA ASP A 16 17.15 -0.74 -6.25
C ASP A 16 16.30 0.33 -5.56
N ILE A 17 16.48 0.54 -4.26
CA ILE A 17 15.86 1.65 -3.54
C ILE A 17 16.78 2.87 -3.60
N THR A 18 16.53 3.72 -4.59
CA THR A 18 17.39 4.87 -4.92
C THR A 18 16.81 6.23 -4.47
N ASP A 19 15.52 6.28 -4.12
CA ASP A 19 14.86 7.49 -3.66
C ASP A 19 15.35 7.87 -2.25
N ASN A 20 16.01 9.02 -2.15
CA ASN A 20 16.58 9.51 -0.91
C ASN A 20 15.52 9.90 0.13
N ALA A 21 14.34 10.39 -0.29
CA ALA A 21 13.26 10.73 0.63
C ALA A 21 12.68 9.46 1.27
N VAL A 22 12.51 8.40 0.47
CA VAL A 22 12.06 7.09 0.97
C VAL A 22 13.09 6.50 1.94
N ARG A 23 14.38 6.49 1.58
CA ARG A 23 15.44 5.99 2.46
C ARG A 23 15.49 6.75 3.78
N ALA A 24 15.40 8.09 3.73
CA ALA A 24 15.37 8.94 4.92
C ALA A 24 14.13 8.68 5.78
N ALA A 25 12.95 8.49 5.18
CA ALA A 25 11.72 8.16 5.89
C ALA A 25 11.83 6.81 6.62
N ILE A 26 12.30 5.77 5.93
CA ILE A 26 12.52 4.43 6.53
C ILE A 26 13.53 4.52 7.69
N ALA A 27 14.60 5.27 7.54
CA ALA A 27 15.62 5.46 8.58
C ALA A 27 15.07 6.20 9.83
N ALA A 28 14.15 7.13 9.62
CA ALA A 28 13.63 8.00 10.68
C ALA A 28 12.43 7.41 11.45
N VAL A 29 11.65 6.52 10.84
CA VAL A 29 10.46 5.93 11.48
C VAL A 29 10.84 4.71 12.31
N PRO A 30 10.67 4.73 13.65
CA PRO A 30 11.09 3.66 14.55
C PRO A 30 10.15 2.45 14.45
N ARG A 31 10.42 1.52 13.53
CA ARG A 31 9.57 0.37 13.20
C ARG A 31 9.17 -0.46 14.42
N HIS A 32 10.06 -0.58 15.43
CA HIS A 32 9.78 -1.33 16.66
C HIS A 32 8.59 -0.77 17.49
N LEU A 33 8.17 0.48 17.24
CA LEU A 33 6.97 1.06 17.86
C LEU A 33 5.66 0.68 17.14
N PHE A 34 5.77 0.03 15.97
CA PHE A 34 4.65 -0.39 15.13
C PHE A 34 4.41 -1.90 15.16
N VAL A 35 5.15 -2.64 15.98
CA VAL A 35 5.00 -4.08 16.20
C VAL A 35 4.62 -4.36 17.65
N PRO A 36 3.93 -5.49 17.91
CA PRO A 36 3.67 -5.95 19.27
C PRO A 36 4.96 -6.15 20.08
N PRO A 37 4.93 -6.03 21.42
CA PRO A 37 6.12 -6.14 22.27
C PRO A 37 6.95 -7.41 22.04
N GLU A 38 6.29 -8.54 21.80
CA GLU A 38 6.92 -9.86 21.56
C GLU A 38 7.72 -9.94 20.25
N HIS A 39 7.46 -9.04 19.29
CA HIS A 39 8.14 -9.00 17.99
C HIS A 39 9.14 -7.85 17.86
N ARG A 40 9.33 -7.03 18.89
CA ARG A 40 10.20 -5.85 18.83
C ARG A 40 11.65 -6.18 18.51
N ASN A 41 12.17 -7.29 19.02
CA ASN A 41 13.54 -7.76 18.74
C ASN A 41 13.79 -8.08 17.27
N GLN A 42 12.73 -8.41 16.51
CA GLN A 42 12.77 -8.72 15.07
C GLN A 42 12.34 -7.53 14.19
N ALA A 43 11.97 -6.39 14.81
CA ALA A 43 11.39 -5.26 14.08
C ALA A 43 12.23 -4.73 12.92
N TYR A 44 13.55 -4.93 12.99
CA TYR A 44 14.50 -4.46 11.97
C TYR A 44 15.03 -5.57 11.07
N GLU A 45 14.46 -6.78 11.14
CA GLU A 45 14.66 -7.82 10.15
C GLU A 45 13.84 -7.53 8.89
N ASP A 46 14.38 -7.90 7.72
CA ASP A 46 13.71 -7.63 6.43
C ASP A 46 12.65 -8.69 6.12
N MET A 47 11.65 -8.76 7.01
CA MET A 47 10.53 -9.72 6.94
C MET A 47 9.23 -9.11 7.45
N PRO A 48 8.05 -9.65 7.04
CA PRO A 48 6.77 -9.28 7.63
C PRO A 48 6.65 -9.84 9.06
N LEU A 49 5.95 -9.11 9.94
CA LEU A 49 5.70 -9.54 11.32
C LEU A 49 4.20 -9.46 11.65
N PRO A 50 3.67 -10.35 12.50
CA PRO A 50 2.28 -10.29 12.94
C PRO A 50 2.00 -9.01 13.75
N ILE A 51 0.80 -8.46 13.55
CA ILE A 51 0.28 -7.30 14.32
C ILE A 51 -1.06 -7.58 15.00
N GLY A 52 -1.47 -8.85 15.03
CA GLY A 52 -2.78 -9.27 15.51
C GLY A 52 -3.85 -9.34 14.42
N ARG A 53 -5.01 -9.91 14.76
CA ARG A 53 -6.17 -10.05 13.84
C ARG A 53 -5.85 -10.76 12.51
N GLY A 54 -4.83 -11.61 12.45
CA GLY A 54 -4.37 -12.23 11.22
C GLY A 54 -3.69 -11.27 10.23
N GLN A 55 -3.39 -10.04 10.68
CA GLN A 55 -2.73 -9.01 9.87
C GLN A 55 -1.22 -8.95 10.16
N THR A 56 -0.48 -8.36 9.25
CA THR A 56 0.97 -8.21 9.36
C THR A 56 1.41 -6.78 9.02
N ILE A 57 2.49 -6.33 9.65
CA ILE A 57 3.30 -5.22 9.12
C ILE A 57 4.17 -5.76 7.99
N SER A 58 4.15 -5.11 6.83
CA SER A 58 4.88 -5.56 5.64
C SER A 58 6.39 -5.56 5.84
N GLN A 59 7.11 -6.40 5.10
CA GLN A 59 8.56 -6.42 5.01
C GLN A 59 9.09 -5.01 4.70
N PRO A 60 10.14 -4.54 5.38
CA PRO A 60 10.70 -3.19 5.17
C PRO A 60 11.08 -2.88 3.73
N TYR A 61 11.71 -3.83 3.03
CA TYR A 61 12.01 -3.69 1.61
C TYR A 61 10.76 -3.42 0.76
N ILE A 62 9.68 -4.15 1.01
CA ILE A 62 8.41 -3.98 0.27
C ILE A 62 7.79 -2.61 0.55
N VAL A 63 7.83 -2.13 1.81
CA VAL A 63 7.41 -0.77 2.17
C VAL A 63 8.20 0.27 1.37
N ALA A 64 9.53 0.12 1.29
CA ALA A 64 10.39 1.03 0.54
C ALA A 64 10.09 0.99 -0.97
N LEU A 65 9.98 -0.19 -1.56
CA LEU A 65 9.69 -0.41 -2.98
C LEU A 65 8.34 0.22 -3.38
N MET A 66 7.29 -0.07 -2.62
CA MET A 66 5.96 0.47 -2.87
C MET A 66 5.93 2.00 -2.74
N THR A 67 6.58 2.55 -1.72
CA THR A 67 6.64 3.99 -1.51
C THR A 67 7.42 4.69 -2.62
N GLN A 68 8.59 4.17 -3.01
CA GLN A 68 9.40 4.70 -4.11
C GLN A 68 8.64 4.70 -5.44
N ALA A 69 7.87 3.64 -5.72
CA ALA A 69 7.10 3.53 -6.96
C ALA A 69 6.05 4.64 -7.11
N LEU A 70 5.58 5.24 -6.00
CA LEU A 70 4.65 6.37 -6.03
C LEU A 70 5.28 7.70 -6.48
N ARG A 71 6.62 7.86 -6.38
CA ARG A 71 7.35 9.10 -6.73
C ARG A 71 6.78 10.35 -6.05
N LEU A 72 6.60 10.27 -4.73
CA LEU A 72 5.98 11.33 -3.95
C LEU A 72 6.86 12.57 -3.81
N THR A 73 6.20 13.71 -3.68
CA THR A 73 6.77 15.00 -3.31
C THR A 73 6.16 15.49 -2.00
N PRO A 74 6.70 16.52 -1.34
CA PRO A 74 6.09 17.09 -0.13
C PRO A 74 4.65 17.63 -0.32
N ALA A 75 4.24 17.93 -1.54
CA ALA A 75 2.90 18.40 -1.87
C ALA A 75 1.93 17.28 -2.31
N SER A 76 2.41 16.06 -2.48
CA SER A 76 1.62 14.94 -2.97
C SER A 76 0.48 14.58 -2.02
N ARG A 77 -0.68 14.29 -2.58
CA ARG A 77 -1.88 13.79 -1.89
C ARG A 77 -1.91 12.28 -1.97
N VAL A 78 -1.89 11.60 -0.83
CA VAL A 78 -1.70 10.14 -0.78
C VAL A 78 -2.81 9.46 0.00
N LEU A 79 -3.39 8.42 -0.60
CA LEU A 79 -4.32 7.51 0.06
C LEU A 79 -3.65 6.15 0.30
N GLU A 80 -3.67 5.70 1.54
CA GLU A 80 -3.34 4.34 1.93
C GLU A 80 -4.60 3.50 2.14
N ILE A 81 -4.60 2.27 1.63
CA ILE A 81 -5.64 1.28 1.88
C ILE A 81 -5.04 0.13 2.68
N GLY A 82 -5.49 -0.04 3.94
CA GLY A 82 -4.96 -0.99 4.90
C GLY A 82 -3.96 -0.35 5.85
N THR A 83 -4.44 0.45 6.81
CA THR A 83 -3.58 1.14 7.80
C THR A 83 -2.77 0.16 8.65
N GLY A 84 -3.38 -0.96 9.05
CA GLY A 84 -2.76 -1.98 9.87
C GLY A 84 -2.14 -1.41 11.15
N SER A 85 -0.82 -1.51 11.27
CA SER A 85 -0.07 -0.94 12.40
C SER A 85 0.11 0.60 12.32
N GLY A 86 -0.10 1.20 11.15
CA GLY A 86 0.21 2.61 10.85
C GLY A 86 1.65 2.85 10.37
N TYR A 87 2.47 1.81 10.18
CA TYR A 87 3.88 1.99 9.80
C TYR A 87 4.04 2.60 8.42
N GLN A 88 3.31 2.07 7.41
CA GLN A 88 3.36 2.62 6.05
C GLN A 88 2.82 4.06 6.03
N ALA A 89 1.73 4.35 6.76
CA ALA A 89 1.20 5.71 6.93
C ALA A 89 2.25 6.67 7.52
N ALA A 90 2.99 6.23 8.55
CA ALA A 90 4.07 7.02 9.14
C ALA A 90 5.22 7.31 8.16
N ILE A 91 5.59 6.32 7.31
CA ILE A 91 6.57 6.51 6.23
C ILE A 91 6.08 7.57 5.23
N LEU A 92 4.81 7.49 4.81
CA LEU A 92 4.20 8.47 3.90
C LEU A 92 4.19 9.88 4.53
N ALA A 93 3.81 10.00 5.79
CA ALA A 93 3.77 11.27 6.53
C ALA A 93 5.17 11.90 6.76
N ARG A 94 6.26 11.15 6.58
CA ARG A 94 7.62 11.70 6.53
C ARG A 94 7.97 12.33 5.20
N ILE A 95 7.21 12.04 4.15
CA ILE A 95 7.48 12.49 2.78
C ILE A 95 6.52 13.61 2.37
N THR A 96 5.23 13.51 2.75
CA THR A 96 4.19 14.48 2.41
C THR A 96 3.32 14.82 3.62
N ALA A 97 2.73 16.02 3.62
CA ALA A 97 1.80 16.47 4.66
C ALA A 97 0.35 16.00 4.46
N HIS A 98 0.04 15.37 3.32
CA HIS A 98 -1.34 15.06 2.91
C HIS A 98 -1.53 13.54 2.81
N VAL A 99 -1.75 12.88 3.95
CA VAL A 99 -1.91 11.42 4.03
C VAL A 99 -3.26 11.06 4.63
N TRP A 100 -4.03 10.28 3.87
CA TRP A 100 -5.27 9.64 4.28
C TRP A 100 -5.08 8.13 4.30
N SER A 101 -5.70 7.45 5.26
CA SER A 101 -5.60 6.00 5.39
C SER A 101 -6.94 5.38 5.76
N ILE A 102 -7.27 4.25 5.14
CA ILE A 102 -8.52 3.51 5.41
C ILE A 102 -8.16 2.14 5.98
N GLU A 103 -8.79 1.81 7.11
CA GLU A 103 -8.70 0.50 7.73
C GLU A 103 -10.08 -0.12 7.87
N THR A 104 -10.19 -1.41 7.53
CA THR A 104 -11.47 -2.14 7.61
C THR A 104 -11.80 -2.57 9.04
N LEU A 105 -10.77 -2.86 9.86
CA LEU A 105 -10.91 -3.35 11.22
C LEU A 105 -10.90 -2.18 12.21
N PRO A 106 -12.03 -1.86 12.90
CA PRO A 106 -12.14 -0.65 13.73
C PRO A 106 -11.09 -0.57 14.85
N ASP A 107 -10.80 -1.68 15.49
CA ASP A 107 -9.83 -1.76 16.58
C ASP A 107 -8.38 -1.53 16.10
N LEU A 108 -8.02 -1.99 14.90
CA LEU A 108 -6.73 -1.66 14.30
C LEU A 108 -6.66 -0.19 13.89
N ALA A 109 -7.73 0.36 13.30
CA ALA A 109 -7.79 1.77 12.93
C ALA A 109 -7.61 2.69 14.14
N GLU A 110 -8.30 2.39 15.26
CA GLU A 110 -8.19 3.16 16.50
C GLU A 110 -6.78 3.08 17.09
N ALA A 111 -6.21 1.87 17.16
CA ALA A 111 -4.86 1.66 17.65
C ALA A 111 -3.80 2.35 16.77
N ALA A 112 -3.95 2.32 15.45
CA ALA A 112 -3.06 3.00 14.52
C ALA A 112 -3.18 4.52 14.65
N ARG A 113 -4.40 5.06 14.72
CA ARG A 113 -4.65 6.50 14.92
C ARG A 113 -4.00 7.01 16.21
N ALA A 114 -4.21 6.31 17.32
CA ALA A 114 -3.63 6.67 18.60
C ALA A 114 -2.09 6.63 18.54
N ARG A 115 -1.52 5.62 17.90
CA ARG A 115 -0.08 5.47 17.75
C ARG A 115 0.52 6.57 16.87
N LEU A 116 -0.06 6.83 15.70
CA LEU A 116 0.39 7.87 14.78
C LEU A 116 0.38 9.24 15.45
N HIS A 117 -0.75 9.61 16.07
CA HIS A 117 -0.88 10.86 16.81
C HIS A 117 0.14 10.96 17.97
N GLY A 118 0.28 9.89 18.77
CA GLY A 118 1.23 9.86 19.89
C GLY A 118 2.70 9.97 19.47
N LEU A 119 3.02 9.63 18.21
CA LEU A 119 4.34 9.76 17.62
C LEU A 119 4.51 11.03 16.77
N GLY A 120 3.48 11.89 16.69
CA GLY A 120 3.53 13.16 15.96
C GLY A 120 3.43 13.04 14.45
N TYR A 121 2.80 11.97 13.93
CA TYR A 121 2.50 11.82 12.52
C TYR A 121 1.08 12.30 12.21
N GLU A 122 0.98 13.28 11.31
CA GLU A 122 -0.29 13.82 10.82
C GLU A 122 -0.84 12.92 9.72
N VAL A 123 -1.79 12.05 10.07
CA VAL A 123 -2.47 11.12 9.17
C VAL A 123 -3.94 11.07 9.53
N GLU A 124 -4.82 11.30 8.57
CA GLU A 124 -6.24 11.05 8.75
C GLU A 124 -6.55 9.56 8.55
N VAL A 125 -7.03 8.88 9.59
CA VAL A 125 -7.39 7.45 9.54
C VAL A 125 -8.90 7.30 9.63
N GLN A 126 -9.51 6.62 8.64
CA GLN A 126 -10.94 6.30 8.60
C GLN A 126 -11.17 4.80 8.68
N VAL A 127 -12.24 4.40 9.39
CA VAL A 127 -12.76 3.02 9.34
C VAL A 127 -13.68 2.89 8.13
N GLY A 128 -13.39 1.93 7.22
CA GLY A 128 -14.20 1.77 6.03
C GLY A 128 -13.76 0.65 5.10
N ASP A 129 -14.51 0.49 4.01
CA ASP A 129 -14.15 -0.42 2.92
C ASP A 129 -13.14 0.27 1.99
N GLY A 130 -11.87 -0.12 2.08
CA GLY A 130 -10.80 0.45 1.27
C GLY A 130 -11.00 0.30 -0.24
N ARG A 131 -11.82 -0.64 -0.71
CA ARG A 131 -12.13 -0.81 -2.14
C ARG A 131 -12.89 0.38 -2.73
N LEU A 132 -13.53 1.18 -1.87
CA LEU A 132 -14.28 2.36 -2.25
C LEU A 132 -13.41 3.63 -2.31
N GLY A 133 -12.18 3.55 -1.77
CA GLY A 133 -11.33 4.72 -1.61
C GLY A 133 -11.94 5.77 -0.71
N TRP A 134 -11.52 7.02 -0.91
CA TRP A 134 -12.03 8.18 -0.17
C TRP A 134 -12.33 9.33 -1.14
N PRO A 135 -13.53 9.30 -1.77
CA PRO A 135 -13.89 10.22 -2.86
C PRO A 135 -13.81 11.70 -2.47
N GLU A 136 -14.16 12.03 -1.21
CA GLU A 136 -14.19 13.41 -0.71
C GLU A 136 -12.80 14.06 -0.66
N GLN A 137 -11.76 13.23 -0.65
CA GLN A 137 -10.36 13.67 -0.62
C GLN A 137 -9.65 13.48 -1.97
N ALA A 138 -10.33 12.89 -2.97
CA ALA A 138 -9.78 12.74 -4.31
C ALA A 138 -9.65 14.12 -5.04
N PRO A 139 -8.79 14.24 -6.08
CA PRO A 139 -7.91 13.20 -6.62
C PRO A 139 -6.60 13.03 -5.84
N TYR A 140 -5.94 11.85 -6.03
CA TYR A 140 -4.68 11.50 -5.36
C TYR A 140 -3.52 11.41 -6.35
N ASP A 141 -2.35 11.93 -5.95
CA ASP A 141 -1.09 11.73 -6.66
C ASP A 141 -0.55 10.32 -6.44
N GLY A 142 -0.81 9.75 -5.26
CA GLY A 142 -0.43 8.39 -4.89
C GLY A 142 -1.55 7.63 -4.20
N ILE A 143 -1.78 6.38 -4.60
CA ILE A 143 -2.61 5.43 -3.86
C ILE A 143 -1.75 4.19 -3.59
N ILE A 144 -1.69 3.75 -2.33
CA ILE A 144 -0.97 2.55 -1.94
C ILE A 144 -1.91 1.56 -1.26
N VAL A 145 -1.94 0.33 -1.76
CA VAL A 145 -2.80 -0.73 -1.21
C VAL A 145 -1.92 -1.77 -0.56
N THR A 146 -2.05 -1.95 0.75
CA THR A 146 -1.21 -2.82 1.57
C THR A 146 -1.84 -4.19 1.84
N ALA A 147 -2.87 -4.55 1.07
CA ALA A 147 -3.56 -5.83 1.08
C ALA A 147 -3.83 -6.29 -0.36
N ALA A 148 -3.85 -7.60 -0.61
CA ALA A 148 -4.00 -8.14 -1.95
C ALA A 148 -5.46 -8.15 -2.41
N ALA A 149 -5.74 -7.55 -3.55
CA ALA A 149 -7.03 -7.62 -4.24
C ALA A 149 -7.05 -8.74 -5.28
N THR A 150 -8.22 -9.29 -5.58
CA THR A 150 -8.38 -10.23 -6.71
C THR A 150 -8.23 -9.53 -8.05
N ASP A 151 -8.65 -8.27 -8.12
CA ASP A 151 -8.57 -7.39 -9.26
C ASP A 151 -8.36 -5.95 -8.79
N VAL A 152 -7.88 -5.07 -9.65
CA VAL A 152 -7.75 -3.64 -9.33
C VAL A 152 -9.13 -3.01 -9.16
N PRO A 153 -9.46 -2.44 -7.97
CA PRO A 153 -10.74 -1.76 -7.80
C PRO A 153 -10.84 -0.54 -8.72
N PRO A 154 -11.82 -0.47 -9.65
CA PRO A 154 -11.95 0.64 -10.60
C PRO A 154 -12.11 1.99 -9.92
N VAL A 155 -12.75 2.00 -8.75
CA VAL A 155 -12.94 3.19 -7.92
C VAL A 155 -11.61 3.83 -7.52
N LEU A 156 -10.61 3.01 -7.14
CA LEU A 156 -9.28 3.53 -6.77
C LEU A 156 -8.55 4.11 -7.98
N ALA A 157 -8.61 3.42 -9.13
CA ALA A 157 -8.04 3.94 -10.35
C ALA A 157 -8.71 5.25 -10.81
N ALA A 158 -10.04 5.38 -10.63
CA ALA A 158 -10.78 6.60 -10.95
C ALA A 158 -10.40 7.79 -10.06
N GLN A 159 -9.97 7.54 -8.81
CA GLN A 159 -9.53 8.57 -7.86
C GLN A 159 -8.08 9.04 -8.08
N LEU A 160 -7.34 8.49 -9.05
CA LEU A 160 -6.02 8.98 -9.40
C LEU A 160 -6.07 10.34 -10.11
N ALA A 161 -5.20 11.24 -9.70
CA ALA A 161 -4.90 12.45 -10.45
C ALA A 161 -4.26 12.13 -11.82
N GLU A 162 -4.18 13.10 -12.70
CA GLU A 162 -3.31 12.99 -13.89
C GLU A 162 -1.85 12.88 -13.44
N ASN A 163 -1.11 11.93 -14.00
CA ASN A 163 0.20 11.44 -13.57
C ASN A 163 0.22 10.78 -12.17
N GLY A 164 -0.96 10.54 -11.58
CA GLY A 164 -1.10 9.82 -10.31
C GLY A 164 -0.78 8.34 -10.46
N ARG A 165 -0.33 7.71 -9.35
CA ARG A 165 0.20 6.35 -9.29
C ARG A 165 -0.52 5.53 -8.23
N LEU A 166 -0.95 4.33 -8.60
CA LEU A 166 -1.53 3.33 -7.70
C LEU A 166 -0.59 2.13 -7.64
N VAL A 167 -0.14 1.78 -6.43
CA VAL A 167 0.62 0.55 -6.18
C VAL A 167 -0.26 -0.43 -5.43
N ILE A 168 -0.45 -1.63 -6.00
CA ILE A 168 -1.41 -2.60 -5.49
C ILE A 168 -0.95 -4.04 -5.76
N PRO A 169 -0.98 -4.94 -4.74
CA PRO A 169 -0.83 -6.37 -4.96
C PRO A 169 -2.14 -6.94 -5.52
N VAL A 170 -2.04 -7.70 -6.62
CA VAL A 170 -3.18 -8.37 -7.27
C VAL A 170 -2.89 -9.85 -7.43
N GLY A 171 -3.86 -10.70 -7.02
CA GLY A 171 -3.76 -12.14 -7.16
C GLY A 171 -4.94 -12.87 -6.52
N LYS A 172 -5.21 -14.09 -6.98
CA LYS A 172 -6.35 -14.90 -6.52
C LYS A 172 -6.03 -15.78 -5.33
N SER A 173 -4.76 -15.95 -5.02
CA SER A 173 -4.28 -16.76 -3.88
C SER A 173 -3.00 -16.16 -3.30
N LEU A 174 -2.60 -16.59 -2.10
CA LEU A 174 -1.33 -16.18 -1.46
C LEU A 174 -0.08 -16.52 -2.30
N TRP A 175 -0.19 -17.45 -3.25
CA TRP A 175 0.92 -17.96 -4.05
C TRP A 175 0.96 -17.37 -5.46
N ASP A 176 -0.04 -16.54 -5.82
CA ASP A 176 -0.19 -15.96 -7.15
C ASP A 176 -0.53 -14.47 -7.02
N GLN A 177 0.35 -13.72 -6.34
CA GLN A 177 0.20 -12.27 -6.17
C GLN A 177 1.37 -11.55 -6.81
N SER A 178 1.05 -10.60 -7.67
CA SER A 178 2.01 -9.69 -8.28
C SER A 178 1.73 -8.26 -7.82
N LEU A 179 2.79 -7.54 -7.49
CA LEU A 179 2.73 -6.12 -7.14
C LEU A 179 2.74 -5.29 -8.41
N TRP A 180 1.68 -4.56 -8.65
CA TRP A 180 1.52 -3.72 -9.84
C TRP A 180 1.60 -2.25 -9.51
N LEU A 181 2.29 -1.50 -10.36
CA LEU A 181 2.16 -0.06 -10.50
C LEU A 181 1.17 0.23 -11.62
N ILE A 182 0.17 1.06 -11.33
CA ILE A 182 -0.77 1.60 -12.30
C ILE A 182 -0.59 3.11 -12.31
N GLU A 183 -0.35 3.69 -13.47
CA GLU A 183 -0.14 5.12 -13.67
C GLU A 183 -1.20 5.67 -14.61
N ARG A 184 -1.81 6.80 -14.24
CA ARG A 184 -2.67 7.58 -15.13
C ARG A 184 -1.81 8.57 -15.90
N THR A 185 -1.77 8.48 -17.22
CA THR A 185 -1.01 9.41 -18.07
C THR A 185 -1.80 9.76 -19.31
N ARG A 186 -2.03 11.05 -19.56
CA ARG A 186 -2.85 11.56 -20.68
C ARG A 186 -4.24 10.95 -20.71
N GLY A 187 -4.86 10.87 -19.53
CA GLY A 187 -6.18 10.29 -19.34
C GLY A 187 -6.26 8.76 -19.49
N ARG A 188 -5.15 8.06 -19.71
CA ARG A 188 -5.09 6.60 -19.87
C ARG A 188 -4.32 5.92 -18.74
N LEU A 189 -4.69 4.69 -18.45
CA LEU A 189 -3.99 3.85 -17.48
C LEU A 189 -2.89 3.03 -18.15
N ARG A 190 -1.74 2.95 -17.47
CA ARG A 190 -0.64 2.05 -17.81
C ARG A 190 -0.31 1.19 -16.61
N ARG A 191 0.27 0.01 -16.83
CA ARG A 191 0.72 -0.85 -15.73
C ARG A 191 2.17 -1.27 -15.91
N GLU A 192 2.80 -1.53 -14.80
CA GLU A 192 4.15 -2.09 -14.70
C GLU A 192 4.18 -3.13 -13.59
N LEU A 193 4.80 -4.27 -13.83
CA LEU A 193 5.03 -5.29 -12.81
C LEU A 193 6.26 -4.89 -11.99
N LEU A 194 6.10 -4.76 -10.67
CA LEU A 194 7.19 -4.40 -9.77
C LEU A 194 7.87 -5.62 -9.15
N ALA A 195 7.08 -6.58 -8.64
CA ALA A 195 7.60 -7.76 -7.92
C ALA A 195 6.52 -8.83 -7.78
N GLU A 196 6.95 -10.07 -7.49
CA GLU A 196 6.09 -11.11 -6.92
C GLU A 196 6.06 -10.93 -5.41
N VAL A 197 4.87 -11.00 -4.79
CA VAL A 197 4.66 -10.65 -3.37
C VAL A 197 3.66 -11.57 -2.70
N ARG A 198 3.55 -11.44 -1.36
CA ARG A 198 2.53 -12.13 -0.55
C ARG A 198 1.96 -11.17 0.47
N PHE A 199 0.70 -10.82 0.29
CA PHE A 199 -0.06 -9.96 1.18
C PHE A 199 -1.29 -10.68 1.73
N VAL A 200 -1.76 -10.22 2.88
CA VAL A 200 -3.08 -10.59 3.40
C VAL A 200 -4.18 -10.12 2.43
N PRO A 201 -5.33 -10.81 2.36
CA PRO A 201 -6.41 -10.42 1.45
C PRO A 201 -6.98 -9.04 1.78
N LEU A 202 -7.30 -8.27 0.76
CA LEU A 202 -8.12 -7.06 0.87
C LEU A 202 -9.59 -7.50 1.13
N VAL A 203 -10.01 -7.38 2.38
CA VAL A 203 -11.36 -7.79 2.81
C VAL A 203 -12.36 -6.66 2.69
N ALA A 204 -13.61 -7.04 2.36
CA ALA A 204 -14.73 -6.12 2.34
C ALA A 204 -15.39 -6.04 3.73
N THR A 205 -15.82 -4.85 4.14
CA THR A 205 -16.64 -4.68 5.36
C THR A 205 -18.06 -5.19 5.18
N THR A 206 -18.55 -5.26 3.95
CA THR A 206 -19.89 -5.73 3.60
C THR A 206 -19.83 -6.57 2.32
N SER A 207 -20.77 -7.51 2.18
CA SER A 207 -20.98 -8.29 0.94
C SER A 207 -21.53 -7.45 -0.24
N ARG A 208 -21.44 -6.12 -0.17
CA ARG A 208 -21.85 -5.26 -1.28
C ARG A 208 -20.82 -5.39 -2.41
N ASP A 209 -21.26 -5.85 -3.55
CA ASP A 209 -20.54 -5.69 -4.80
C ASP A 209 -20.07 -4.25 -4.95
N GLN A 210 -18.90 -4.04 -5.55
CA GLN A 210 -18.44 -2.69 -5.90
C GLN A 210 -19.56 -1.96 -6.63
N PRO A 211 -19.78 -0.65 -6.34
CA PRO A 211 -20.82 0.11 -6.98
C PRO A 211 -20.79 -0.08 -8.49
N LYS A 212 -21.89 -0.52 -9.06
CA LYS A 212 -22.11 -0.56 -10.53
C LYS A 212 -22.35 0.87 -11.02
N ASP A 213 -21.47 1.78 -10.69
CA ASP A 213 -21.52 3.15 -11.13
C ASP A 213 -21.22 3.20 -12.64
N PRO A 214 -22.16 3.68 -13.47
CA PRO A 214 -21.93 3.86 -14.90
C PRO A 214 -20.72 4.75 -15.22
N ALA A 215 -20.42 5.74 -14.38
CA ALA A 215 -19.26 6.62 -14.54
C ALA A 215 -17.92 5.86 -14.47
N LEU A 216 -17.89 4.65 -13.92
CA LEU A 216 -16.72 3.79 -13.86
C LEU A 216 -16.62 2.80 -15.04
N ALA A 217 -17.55 2.84 -16.00
CA ALA A 217 -17.60 1.88 -17.09
C ALA A 217 -16.32 1.90 -17.95
N ASP A 218 -15.85 3.10 -18.29
CA ASP A 218 -14.64 3.29 -19.11
C ASP A 218 -13.39 2.82 -18.36
N VAL A 219 -13.26 3.16 -17.08
CA VAL A 219 -12.14 2.73 -16.23
C VAL A 219 -12.12 1.20 -16.05
N ARG A 220 -13.31 0.58 -15.90
CA ARG A 220 -13.43 -0.89 -15.82
C ARG A 220 -13.00 -1.57 -17.11
N HIS A 221 -13.39 -1.00 -18.25
CA HIS A 221 -13.02 -1.52 -19.55
C HIS A 221 -11.50 -1.43 -19.75
N GLU A 222 -10.93 -0.27 -19.47
CA GLU A 222 -9.50 -0.02 -19.60
C GLU A 222 -8.66 -0.94 -18.69
N LEU A 223 -9.06 -1.13 -17.42
CA LEU A 223 -8.40 -2.07 -16.51
C LEU A 223 -8.51 -3.51 -17.02
N ARG A 224 -9.67 -3.92 -17.53
CA ARG A 224 -9.85 -5.26 -18.08
C ARG A 224 -8.89 -5.50 -19.24
N ASP A 225 -8.78 -4.58 -20.18
CA ASP A 225 -7.89 -4.69 -21.34
C ASP A 225 -6.41 -4.72 -20.90
N LEU A 226 -6.06 -3.89 -19.93
CA LEU A 226 -4.74 -3.86 -19.34
C LEU A 226 -4.32 -5.22 -18.75
N PHE A 227 -5.24 -5.95 -18.12
CA PHE A 227 -4.95 -7.22 -17.45
C PHE A 227 -5.21 -8.45 -18.32
N ALA A 228 -6.03 -8.38 -19.38
CA ALA A 228 -6.26 -9.47 -20.33
C ALA A 228 -4.96 -9.93 -21.01
N ALA A 229 -4.11 -9.02 -21.42
CA ALA A 229 -2.85 -9.29 -22.11
C ALA A 229 -1.79 -10.04 -21.25
N HIS A 230 -2.05 -10.27 -19.95
CA HIS A 230 -1.12 -10.99 -19.07
C HIS A 230 -1.44 -12.49 -18.98
N CYS A 231 -2.67 -12.89 -19.21
CA CYS A 231 -3.09 -14.30 -19.18
C CYS A 231 -2.45 -15.14 -20.31
N ASP A 232 -2.20 -14.53 -21.48
CA ASP A 232 -1.63 -15.22 -22.64
C ASP A 232 -0.14 -15.56 -22.53
N ARG A 233 0.61 -14.91 -21.65
CA ARG A 233 2.06 -15.15 -21.52
C ARG A 233 2.43 -16.28 -20.55
N ARG A 234 1.49 -16.75 -19.72
CA ARG A 234 1.72 -17.88 -18.78
C ARG A 234 1.36 -19.23 -19.38
N SER A 235 0.75 -19.27 -20.55
CA SER A 235 0.51 -20.46 -21.36
C SER A 235 1.56 -20.57 -22.47
N GLY A 236 2.83 -20.65 -22.10
CA GLY A 236 3.90 -21.05 -23.02
C GLY A 236 3.75 -22.53 -23.38
N PRO A 237 4.22 -22.95 -24.58
CA PRO A 237 4.00 -24.29 -25.07
C PRO A 237 4.59 -25.32 -24.11
N GLY A 238 3.75 -26.31 -23.74
CA GLY A 238 4.22 -27.48 -23.01
C GLY A 238 5.40 -28.10 -23.75
N ILE A 239 6.43 -28.36 -22.97
CA ILE A 239 7.56 -29.18 -23.45
C ILE A 239 7.03 -30.60 -23.45
N ASP A 240 6.84 -31.16 -24.66
CA ASP A 240 6.72 -32.58 -24.89
C ASP A 240 8.00 -33.31 -24.52
#